data_47ebc4e81f580dd9fc2619e8450cc61e
#
_entry.id   47ebc4e81f580dd9fc2619e8450cc61e
#
_cell.length_a   1.000
_cell.length_b   1.000
_cell.length_c   1.000
_cell.angle_alpha   90.00
_cell.angle_beta   90.00
_cell.angle_gamma   90.00
#
_symmetry.space_group_name_H-M   'P 1'
#
loop_
_entity.id
_entity.type
_entity.pdbx_description
1 polymer ?
#
loop_
_entity_poly.entity_id
_entity_poly.type
_entity_poly.pdbx_seq_one_letter_code
_entity_poly.pdbx_strand_id
1 'polypeptide(L)'
;MVDTKKEQERDEIHKTIWAIADELRGSIDGWDFKSYVLGFMFYRYISENLTNYINKGQHEAGEPDFDYAKISDEMAEEARQGLVEEKGFFILPSELFCNIKEKAKDDENLNMTLERVFKNIEGSAKGSESEDDFSGLFDDIDVNSNKLGSTVAKRNENLVKLINGVARMNLGNYQDNTIDAFGDAYEYLMGMYASNAGKSGGEYFTPQEVSELLTHIAVAGKTEVNKVYDPACGSGSLLLKAAKILGKDNVRQGFYGQEKNLTTYNLCRINMFLHDIDYDKFDIAHEDTLISPQHWDDEPFEVIVSNPPYSIKWEGDDNPVLINDPRFAPAGVLAPKSKADFAFIMHSLAWLATNGVAAIVCFPGIMYRSGAEKKIRKYLIDNNFVDCIIQLPDNLFFGTSIATCIMVLKKSKADNKTLFIDASAQFVKVTNNNKLTDANIKYIVDEVVARKDVEYFARCVDYAEIAENDYNLSVSTYVEKEDTREVIDIVKLNAEIKDIVARQQVLRAEIDKIIAEIEG
;
A
#
# COMPACT_ATOMS: atom_id res chain seq x y z
N MET A 1 -21.73 -0.62 -16.61
CA MET A 1 -21.85 -2.08 -16.38
C MET A 1 -20.58 -2.46 -15.66
N VAL A 2 -20.67 -2.84 -14.40
CA VAL A 2 -19.54 -3.42 -13.66
C VAL A 2 -19.15 -4.66 -14.47
N ASP A 3 -17.86 -4.84 -14.70
CA ASP A 3 -17.36 -5.95 -15.52
C ASP A 3 -17.50 -7.24 -14.70
N THR A 4 -18.66 -7.90 -14.85
CA THR A 4 -19.03 -9.11 -14.10
C THR A 4 -18.00 -10.24 -14.25
N LYS A 5 -17.21 -10.23 -15.33
CA LYS A 5 -16.15 -11.20 -15.54
C LYS A 5 -14.98 -10.95 -14.57
N LYS A 6 -14.56 -9.69 -14.39
CA LYS A 6 -13.50 -9.32 -13.43
C LYS A 6 -13.87 -9.65 -11.99
N GLU A 7 -15.12 -9.38 -11.59
CA GLU A 7 -15.60 -9.73 -10.26
C GLU A 7 -15.63 -11.25 -10.05
N GLN A 8 -16.03 -12.02 -11.06
CA GLN A 8 -16.05 -13.48 -10.97
C GLN A 8 -14.63 -14.07 -10.85
N GLU A 9 -13.67 -13.56 -11.65
CA GLU A 9 -12.26 -13.99 -11.56
C GLU A 9 -11.67 -13.73 -10.16
N ARG A 10 -11.92 -12.55 -9.59
CA ARG A 10 -11.52 -12.21 -8.20
C ARG A 10 -12.15 -13.12 -7.16
N ASP A 11 -13.46 -13.31 -7.24
CA ASP A 11 -14.21 -14.16 -6.31
C ASP A 11 -13.70 -15.61 -6.31
N GLU A 12 -13.30 -16.14 -7.46
CA GLU A 12 -12.74 -17.49 -7.58
C GLU A 12 -11.37 -17.60 -6.87
N ILE A 13 -10.50 -16.60 -7.07
CA ILE A 13 -9.21 -16.50 -6.39
C ILE A 13 -9.41 -16.42 -4.87
N HIS A 14 -10.28 -15.53 -4.40
CA HIS A 14 -10.58 -15.35 -2.97
C HIS A 14 -11.11 -16.63 -2.33
N LYS A 15 -12.02 -17.36 -3.00
CA LYS A 15 -12.54 -18.65 -2.53
C LYS A 15 -11.44 -19.71 -2.42
N THR A 16 -10.50 -19.72 -3.38
CA THR A 16 -9.39 -20.67 -3.36
C THR A 16 -8.42 -20.36 -2.23
N ILE A 17 -8.11 -19.09 -1.96
CA ILE A 17 -7.29 -18.68 -0.81
C ILE A 17 -7.93 -19.11 0.52
N TRP A 18 -9.26 -18.91 0.66
CA TRP A 18 -9.99 -19.38 1.83
C TRP A 18 -9.95 -20.90 1.97
N ALA A 19 -10.07 -21.65 0.87
CA ALA A 19 -9.98 -23.11 0.91
C ALA A 19 -8.60 -23.59 1.40
N ILE A 20 -7.52 -22.94 0.96
CA ILE A 20 -6.16 -23.24 1.46
C ILE A 20 -6.06 -22.93 2.96
N ALA A 21 -6.61 -21.79 3.39
CA ALA A 21 -6.62 -21.40 4.81
C ALA A 21 -7.37 -22.43 5.67
N ASP A 22 -8.50 -22.95 5.18
CA ASP A 22 -9.27 -23.98 5.88
C ASP A 22 -8.55 -25.32 5.92
N GLU A 23 -7.86 -25.74 4.84
CA GLU A 23 -7.06 -26.97 4.79
C GLU A 23 -5.86 -26.95 5.77
N LEU A 24 -5.33 -25.77 6.07
CA LEU A 24 -4.19 -25.54 6.96
C LEU A 24 -4.59 -25.06 8.36
N ARG A 25 -5.88 -24.85 8.61
CA ARG A 25 -6.41 -24.37 9.89
C ARG A 25 -5.97 -25.24 11.05
N GLY A 26 -5.42 -24.60 12.10
CA GLY A 26 -4.90 -25.26 13.28
C GLY A 26 -3.50 -25.88 13.10
N SER A 27 -2.93 -25.82 11.90
CA SER A 27 -1.55 -26.24 11.63
C SER A 27 -0.59 -25.06 11.51
N ILE A 28 -1.04 -23.94 10.92
CA ILE A 28 -0.23 -22.74 10.70
C ILE A 28 -0.97 -21.54 11.30
N ASP A 29 -0.25 -20.62 11.96
CA ASP A 29 -0.78 -19.34 12.43
C ASP A 29 -1.16 -18.45 11.24
N GLY A 30 -2.17 -17.59 11.43
CA GLY A 30 -2.67 -16.75 10.36
C GLY A 30 -1.63 -15.83 9.72
N TRP A 31 -0.68 -15.32 10.51
CA TRP A 31 0.41 -14.48 9.98
C TRP A 31 1.41 -15.29 9.14
N ASP A 32 1.84 -16.42 9.66
CA ASP A 32 2.76 -17.33 8.97
C ASP A 32 2.13 -17.90 7.69
N PHE A 33 0.82 -18.22 7.72
CA PHE A 33 0.05 -18.65 6.55
C PHE A 33 0.20 -17.70 5.37
N LYS A 34 0.08 -16.39 5.63
CA LYS A 34 0.25 -15.35 4.60
C LYS A 34 1.62 -15.48 3.91
N SER A 35 2.70 -15.53 4.68
CA SER A 35 4.07 -15.59 4.15
C SER A 35 4.29 -16.84 3.30
N TYR A 36 3.80 -18.00 3.77
CA TYR A 36 3.91 -19.23 2.98
C TYR A 36 3.10 -19.17 1.69
N VAL A 37 1.83 -18.73 1.73
CA VAL A 37 1.02 -18.65 0.50
C VAL A 37 1.63 -17.68 -0.50
N LEU A 38 2.05 -16.49 -0.05
CA LEU A 38 2.68 -15.50 -0.92
C LEU A 38 3.98 -16.01 -1.54
N GLY A 39 4.85 -16.67 -0.73
CA GLY A 39 6.09 -17.20 -1.24
C GLY A 39 5.89 -18.34 -2.25
N PHE A 40 4.93 -19.23 -2.03
CA PHE A 40 4.63 -20.26 -3.02
C PHE A 40 3.90 -19.73 -4.25
N MET A 41 3.09 -18.68 -4.13
CA MET A 41 2.55 -17.96 -5.28
C MET A 41 3.67 -17.31 -6.09
N PHE A 42 4.61 -16.66 -5.42
CA PHE A 42 5.78 -16.07 -6.08
C PHE A 42 6.63 -17.13 -6.80
N TYR A 43 6.96 -18.24 -6.13
CA TYR A 43 7.68 -19.35 -6.73
C TYR A 43 6.95 -19.89 -7.97
N ARG A 44 5.62 -20.05 -7.91
CA ARG A 44 4.81 -20.44 -9.07
C ARG A 44 4.91 -19.39 -10.18
N TYR A 45 4.76 -18.12 -9.84
CA TYR A 45 4.80 -17.02 -10.81
C TYR A 45 6.12 -16.97 -11.57
N ILE A 46 7.27 -16.95 -10.86
CA ILE A 46 8.57 -16.88 -11.53
C ILE A 46 8.86 -18.13 -12.37
N SER A 47 8.40 -19.31 -11.92
CA SER A 47 8.52 -20.56 -12.69
C SER A 47 7.70 -20.50 -14.00
N GLU A 48 6.44 -20.06 -13.93
CA GLU A 48 5.56 -19.92 -15.10
C GLU A 48 6.04 -18.81 -16.04
N ASN A 49 6.47 -17.66 -15.49
CA ASN A 49 6.98 -16.53 -16.27
C ASN A 49 8.23 -16.93 -17.07
N LEU A 50 9.21 -17.57 -16.42
CA LEU A 50 10.42 -18.05 -17.08
C LEU A 50 10.11 -19.08 -18.17
N THR A 51 9.27 -20.07 -17.85
CA THR A 51 8.86 -21.11 -18.80
C THR A 51 8.19 -20.52 -20.03
N ASN A 52 7.23 -19.60 -19.81
CA ASN A 52 6.50 -18.95 -20.91
C ASN A 52 7.43 -18.09 -21.78
N TYR A 53 8.36 -17.36 -21.15
CA TYR A 53 9.34 -16.54 -21.88
C TYR A 53 10.20 -17.39 -22.80
N ILE A 54 10.79 -18.47 -22.29
CA ILE A 54 11.65 -19.36 -23.06
C ILE A 54 10.87 -20.08 -24.17
N ASN A 55 9.70 -20.64 -23.83
CA ASN A 55 8.84 -21.32 -24.80
C ASN A 55 8.44 -20.39 -25.94
N LYS A 56 8.04 -19.15 -25.62
CA LYS A 56 7.69 -18.16 -26.65
C LYS A 56 8.87 -17.89 -27.59
N GLY A 57 10.06 -17.66 -27.07
CA GLY A 57 11.26 -17.44 -27.90
C GLY A 57 11.57 -18.61 -28.83
N GLN A 58 11.47 -19.85 -28.32
CA GLN A 58 11.72 -21.07 -29.12
C GLN A 58 10.62 -21.30 -30.18
N HIS A 59 9.34 -21.07 -29.84
CA HIS A 59 8.27 -21.17 -30.81
C HIS A 59 8.41 -20.15 -31.94
N GLU A 60 8.81 -18.91 -31.62
CA GLU A 60 9.11 -17.87 -32.62
C GLU A 60 10.35 -18.23 -33.48
N ALA A 61 11.29 -18.97 -32.93
CA ALA A 61 12.46 -19.48 -33.64
C ALA A 61 12.17 -20.70 -34.54
N GLY A 62 10.94 -21.22 -34.51
CA GLY A 62 10.49 -22.32 -35.37
C GLY A 62 10.42 -23.69 -34.72
N GLU A 63 10.50 -23.75 -33.38
CA GLU A 63 10.38 -24.98 -32.58
C GLU A 63 9.03 -25.01 -31.80
N PRO A 64 7.87 -25.21 -32.50
CA PRO A 64 6.56 -25.03 -31.88
C PRO A 64 6.21 -26.08 -30.78
N ASP A 65 6.90 -27.21 -30.80
CA ASP A 65 6.71 -28.30 -29.81
C ASP A 65 7.67 -28.20 -28.61
N PHE A 66 8.51 -27.17 -28.57
CA PHE A 66 9.45 -26.97 -27.46
C PHE A 66 8.72 -26.65 -26.16
N ASP A 67 9.11 -27.34 -25.10
CA ASP A 67 8.60 -27.10 -23.74
C ASP A 67 9.76 -27.14 -22.74
N TYR A 68 10.11 -25.99 -22.21
CA TYR A 68 11.19 -25.82 -21.24
C TYR A 68 11.04 -26.74 -20.01
N ALA A 69 9.81 -26.98 -19.57
CA ALA A 69 9.56 -27.85 -18.42
C ALA A 69 9.90 -29.32 -18.68
N LYS A 70 10.13 -29.74 -19.92
CA LYS A 70 10.37 -31.13 -20.32
C LYS A 70 11.81 -31.42 -20.77
N ILE A 71 12.66 -30.38 -20.96
CA ILE A 71 14.06 -30.59 -21.32
C ILE A 71 14.86 -31.03 -20.09
N SER A 72 16.07 -31.57 -20.32
CA SER A 72 16.95 -31.95 -19.22
C SER A 72 17.62 -30.73 -18.56
N ASP A 73 18.01 -30.85 -17.30
CA ASP A 73 18.71 -29.79 -16.59
C ASP A 73 20.05 -29.44 -17.27
N GLU A 74 20.75 -30.40 -17.86
CA GLU A 74 22.00 -30.18 -18.59
C GLU A 74 21.80 -29.29 -19.83
N MET A 75 20.69 -29.49 -20.56
CA MET A 75 20.37 -28.64 -21.71
C MET A 75 20.01 -27.21 -21.28
N ALA A 76 19.26 -27.08 -20.19
CA ALA A 76 18.87 -25.79 -19.66
C ALA A 76 20.06 -24.98 -19.12
N GLU A 77 21.06 -25.66 -18.56
CA GLU A 77 22.26 -25.04 -17.99
C GLU A 77 23.07 -24.26 -19.03
N GLU A 78 23.03 -24.67 -20.31
CA GLU A 78 23.72 -23.98 -21.41
C GLU A 78 23.16 -22.53 -21.61
N ALA A 79 21.89 -22.30 -21.29
CA ALA A 79 21.25 -20.99 -21.43
C ALA A 79 21.27 -20.14 -20.15
N ARG A 80 21.79 -20.66 -19.02
CA ARG A 80 21.77 -20.00 -17.70
C ARG A 80 22.23 -18.55 -17.76
N GLN A 81 23.41 -18.30 -18.31
CA GLN A 81 24.01 -16.97 -18.28
C GLN A 81 23.11 -15.94 -19.01
N GLY A 82 22.66 -16.25 -20.22
CA GLY A 82 21.78 -15.36 -20.98
C GLY A 82 20.45 -15.11 -20.29
N LEU A 83 19.85 -16.15 -19.66
CA LEU A 83 18.60 -16.01 -18.94
C LEU A 83 18.74 -15.13 -17.67
N VAL A 84 19.85 -15.25 -16.94
CA VAL A 84 20.14 -14.38 -15.79
C VAL A 84 20.35 -12.93 -16.24
N GLU A 85 21.05 -12.69 -17.34
CA GLU A 85 21.22 -11.34 -17.90
C GLU A 85 19.88 -10.72 -18.36
N GLU A 86 18.97 -11.54 -18.92
CA GLU A 86 17.69 -11.03 -19.46
C GLU A 86 16.56 -10.97 -18.42
N LYS A 87 16.48 -11.97 -17.53
CA LYS A 87 15.36 -12.13 -16.57
C LYS A 87 15.75 -11.90 -15.12
N GLY A 88 17.04 -11.78 -14.83
CA GLY A 88 17.58 -11.59 -13.48
C GLY A 88 17.75 -12.89 -12.68
N PHE A 89 17.24 -14.04 -13.15
CA PHE A 89 17.30 -15.32 -12.42
C PHE A 89 17.23 -16.51 -13.37
N PHE A 90 17.50 -17.69 -12.80
CA PHE A 90 17.42 -18.95 -13.51
C PHE A 90 16.79 -20.04 -12.62
N ILE A 91 15.98 -20.91 -13.21
CA ILE A 91 15.38 -22.08 -12.56
C ILE A 91 15.59 -23.28 -13.47
N LEU A 92 16.18 -24.36 -12.95
CA LEU A 92 16.31 -25.63 -13.68
C LEU A 92 14.93 -26.24 -13.99
N PRO A 93 14.75 -26.92 -15.12
CA PRO A 93 13.50 -27.62 -15.44
C PRO A 93 13.00 -28.52 -14.29
N SER A 94 13.90 -29.30 -13.66
CA SER A 94 13.54 -30.18 -12.54
C SER A 94 13.07 -29.41 -11.29
N GLU A 95 13.39 -28.12 -11.18
CA GLU A 95 13.10 -27.24 -10.05
C GLU A 95 11.91 -26.28 -10.32
N LEU A 96 11.31 -26.34 -11.50
CA LEU A 96 10.09 -25.56 -11.80
C LEU A 96 8.92 -26.02 -10.90
N PHE A 97 8.08 -25.06 -10.53
CA PHE A 97 6.93 -25.30 -9.66
C PHE A 97 6.04 -26.48 -10.14
N CYS A 98 5.78 -26.59 -11.46
CA CYS A 98 4.98 -27.67 -12.03
C CYS A 98 5.64 -29.04 -11.79
N ASN A 99 6.95 -29.18 -11.97
CA ASN A 99 7.68 -30.43 -11.83
C ASN A 99 7.87 -30.82 -10.36
N ILE A 100 8.09 -29.83 -9.46
CA ILE A 100 8.09 -30.08 -8.01
C ILE A 100 6.71 -30.53 -7.54
N LYS A 101 5.64 -29.88 -7.97
CA LYS A 101 4.25 -30.25 -7.62
C LYS A 101 3.91 -31.69 -8.00
N GLU A 102 4.34 -32.16 -9.19
CA GLU A 102 4.09 -33.53 -9.62
C GLU A 102 4.74 -34.58 -8.70
N LYS A 103 5.92 -34.29 -8.17
CA LYS A 103 6.72 -35.19 -7.30
C LYS A 103 6.43 -34.97 -5.82
N ALA A 104 5.81 -33.88 -5.42
CA ALA A 104 5.71 -33.43 -4.03
C ALA A 104 5.09 -34.48 -3.08
N LYS A 105 4.10 -35.24 -3.55
CA LYS A 105 3.42 -36.26 -2.73
C LYS A 105 4.32 -37.44 -2.39
N ASP A 106 5.23 -37.80 -3.28
CA ASP A 106 6.10 -38.97 -3.18
C ASP A 106 7.51 -38.64 -2.65
N ASP A 107 7.81 -37.32 -2.47
CA ASP A 107 9.08 -36.85 -1.92
C ASP A 107 9.04 -36.80 -0.38
N GLU A 108 9.62 -37.80 0.26
CA GLU A 108 9.73 -37.87 1.73
C GLU A 108 10.59 -36.74 2.32
N ASN A 109 11.42 -36.08 1.52
CA ASN A 109 12.31 -34.96 1.89
C ASN A 109 11.90 -33.66 1.23
N LEU A 110 10.62 -33.45 0.92
CA LEU A 110 10.11 -32.31 0.20
C LEU A 110 10.57 -30.96 0.80
N ASN A 111 10.62 -30.84 2.13
CA ASN A 111 11.14 -29.66 2.80
C ASN A 111 12.60 -29.36 2.41
N MET A 112 13.48 -30.38 2.35
CA MET A 112 14.88 -30.21 1.93
C MET A 112 14.98 -29.91 0.43
N THR A 113 14.13 -30.52 -0.38
CA THR A 113 14.05 -30.24 -1.82
C THR A 113 13.68 -28.78 -2.07
N LEU A 114 12.65 -28.28 -1.41
CA LEU A 114 12.21 -26.88 -1.54
C LEU A 114 13.25 -25.88 -1.04
N GLU A 115 13.90 -26.16 0.11
CA GLU A 115 14.99 -25.32 0.62
C GLU A 115 16.12 -25.20 -0.41
N ARG A 116 16.51 -26.31 -1.03
CA ARG A 116 17.52 -26.31 -2.09
C ARG A 116 17.07 -25.53 -3.31
N VAL A 117 15.83 -25.69 -3.77
CA VAL A 117 15.27 -24.98 -4.91
C VAL A 117 15.31 -23.47 -4.67
N PHE A 118 14.83 -23.01 -3.52
CA PHE A 118 14.84 -21.58 -3.18
C PHE A 118 16.27 -21.00 -3.15
N LYS A 119 17.22 -21.72 -2.51
CA LYS A 119 18.64 -21.32 -2.51
C LYS A 119 19.26 -21.32 -3.91
N ASN A 120 18.86 -22.23 -4.79
CA ASN A 120 19.37 -22.28 -6.16
C ASN A 120 18.83 -21.11 -6.98
N ILE A 121 17.56 -20.74 -6.80
CA ILE A 121 16.96 -19.57 -7.46
C ILE A 121 17.69 -18.29 -7.03
N GLU A 122 17.82 -18.04 -5.73
CA GLU A 122 18.55 -16.87 -5.20
C GLU A 122 20.02 -16.89 -5.65
N GLY A 123 20.66 -18.05 -5.55
CA GLY A 123 22.08 -18.23 -5.94
C GLY A 123 22.32 -18.06 -7.43
N SER A 124 21.28 -18.20 -8.28
CA SER A 124 21.43 -18.02 -9.72
C SER A 124 21.73 -16.58 -10.11
N ALA A 125 21.26 -15.62 -9.34
CA ALA A 125 21.48 -14.19 -9.54
C ALA A 125 22.85 -13.70 -9.00
N LYS A 126 23.59 -14.54 -8.29
CA LYS A 126 24.84 -14.15 -7.65
C LYS A 126 25.88 -13.66 -8.65
N GLY A 127 26.39 -12.44 -8.44
CA GLY A 127 27.37 -11.79 -9.30
C GLY A 127 26.77 -11.11 -10.54
N SER A 128 25.44 -11.09 -10.69
CA SER A 128 24.71 -10.34 -11.70
C SER A 128 24.17 -9.02 -11.14
N GLU A 129 23.59 -8.18 -12.00
CA GLU A 129 22.97 -6.91 -11.62
C GLU A 129 21.73 -7.12 -10.73
N SER A 130 21.08 -8.28 -10.83
CA SER A 130 19.89 -8.65 -10.05
C SER A 130 20.18 -9.33 -8.70
N GLU A 131 21.45 -9.44 -8.28
CA GLU A 131 21.81 -10.15 -7.05
C GLU A 131 21.06 -9.61 -5.84
N ASP A 132 20.97 -8.29 -5.70
CA ASP A 132 20.31 -7.64 -4.57
C ASP A 132 18.79 -7.85 -4.59
N ASP A 133 18.18 -8.01 -5.79
CA ASP A 133 16.75 -8.24 -5.94
C ASP A 133 16.31 -9.67 -5.58
N PHE A 134 17.22 -10.64 -5.73
CA PHE A 134 16.94 -12.06 -5.44
C PHE A 134 17.52 -12.54 -4.12
N SER A 135 18.53 -11.91 -3.57
CA SER A 135 19.17 -12.32 -2.30
C SER A 135 18.20 -12.27 -1.14
N GLY A 136 18.06 -13.39 -0.41
CA GLY A 136 17.19 -13.52 0.77
C GLY A 136 15.69 -13.37 0.49
N LEU A 137 15.26 -13.50 -0.76
CA LEU A 137 13.86 -13.29 -1.16
C LEU A 137 12.92 -14.36 -0.59
N PHE A 138 13.44 -15.57 -0.32
CA PHE A 138 12.72 -16.68 0.30
C PHE A 138 12.98 -16.84 1.81
N ASP A 139 13.72 -15.94 2.47
CA ASP A 139 14.11 -16.09 3.88
C ASP A 139 12.91 -16.15 4.84
N ASP A 140 11.79 -15.49 4.50
CA ASP A 140 10.56 -15.54 5.29
C ASP A 140 9.76 -16.84 5.11
N ILE A 141 10.24 -17.78 4.26
CA ILE A 141 9.57 -19.04 3.93
C ILE A 141 10.39 -20.21 4.47
N ASP A 142 10.46 -20.34 5.79
CA ASP A 142 11.17 -21.45 6.43
C ASP A 142 10.38 -22.76 6.30
N VAL A 143 10.68 -23.53 5.24
CA VAL A 143 10.08 -24.85 4.96
C VAL A 143 10.45 -25.93 5.99
N ASN A 144 11.43 -25.65 6.86
CA ASN A 144 11.84 -26.51 7.96
C ASN A 144 11.22 -26.12 9.31
N SER A 145 10.43 -25.04 9.35
CA SER A 145 9.85 -24.51 10.59
C SER A 145 8.91 -25.49 11.29
N ASN A 146 9.00 -25.53 12.61
CA ASN A 146 8.04 -26.25 13.45
C ASN A 146 6.60 -25.70 13.34
N LYS A 147 6.43 -24.49 12.81
CA LYS A 147 5.12 -23.89 12.52
C LYS A 147 4.37 -24.66 11.43
N LEU A 148 5.08 -25.30 10.50
CA LEU A 148 4.50 -26.19 9.49
C LEU A 148 4.14 -27.56 10.06
N GLY A 149 4.77 -27.97 11.14
CA GLY A 149 4.54 -29.25 11.80
C GLY A 149 5.71 -29.69 12.68
N SER A 150 5.41 -30.39 13.76
CA SER A 150 6.41 -30.84 14.74
C SER A 150 7.34 -31.96 14.24
N THR A 151 6.97 -32.60 13.15
CA THR A 151 7.77 -33.68 12.52
C THR A 151 7.97 -33.40 11.04
N VAL A 152 9.03 -33.95 10.43
CA VAL A 152 9.28 -33.82 8.99
C VAL A 152 8.08 -34.28 8.17
N ALA A 153 7.52 -35.46 8.50
CA ALA A 153 6.34 -35.97 7.81
C ALA A 153 5.16 -35.01 7.85
N LYS A 154 4.90 -34.38 9.01
CA LYS A 154 3.79 -33.40 9.13
C LYS A 154 4.07 -32.09 8.39
N ARG A 155 5.33 -31.61 8.39
CA ARG A 155 5.75 -30.47 7.59
C ARG A 155 5.52 -30.75 6.10
N ASN A 156 5.99 -31.90 5.60
CA ASN A 156 5.84 -32.28 4.20
C ASN A 156 4.37 -32.47 3.82
N GLU A 157 3.52 -33.05 4.68
CA GLU A 157 2.07 -33.11 4.45
C GLU A 157 1.47 -31.70 4.22
N ASN A 158 1.83 -30.74 5.08
CA ASN A 158 1.32 -29.37 4.97
C ASN A 158 1.90 -28.61 3.76
N LEU A 159 3.19 -28.85 3.42
CA LEU A 159 3.79 -28.32 2.19
C LEU A 159 3.11 -28.86 0.93
N VAL A 160 2.75 -30.15 0.89
CA VAL A 160 1.97 -30.74 -0.20
C VAL A 160 0.60 -30.08 -0.34
N LYS A 161 -0.11 -29.83 0.78
CA LYS A 161 -1.38 -29.10 0.78
C LYS A 161 -1.22 -27.69 0.22
N LEU A 162 -0.19 -26.98 0.66
CA LEU A 162 0.12 -25.63 0.23
C LEU A 162 0.43 -25.56 -1.27
N ILE A 163 1.33 -26.42 -1.77
CA ILE A 163 1.67 -26.52 -3.20
C ILE A 163 0.41 -26.80 -4.03
N ASN A 164 -0.38 -27.80 -3.63
CA ASN A 164 -1.61 -28.14 -4.35
C ASN A 164 -2.67 -27.05 -4.26
N GLY A 165 -2.76 -26.36 -3.14
CA GLY A 165 -3.65 -25.22 -2.95
C GLY A 165 -3.30 -24.09 -3.89
N VAL A 166 -2.03 -23.67 -3.91
CA VAL A 166 -1.52 -22.63 -4.81
C VAL A 166 -1.66 -23.06 -6.27
N ALA A 167 -1.40 -24.33 -6.62
CA ALA A 167 -1.58 -24.84 -7.98
C ALA A 167 -3.05 -24.79 -8.47
N ARG A 168 -4.03 -24.87 -7.56
CA ARG A 168 -5.47 -24.77 -7.90
C ARG A 168 -5.95 -23.34 -8.14
N MET A 169 -5.18 -22.32 -7.75
CA MET A 169 -5.54 -20.95 -8.03
C MET A 169 -5.58 -20.72 -9.54
N ASN A 170 -6.70 -20.20 -10.04
CA ASN A 170 -6.79 -19.78 -11.42
C ASN A 170 -6.17 -18.39 -11.57
N LEU A 171 -4.84 -18.36 -11.68
CA LEU A 171 -4.06 -17.15 -11.86
C LEU A 171 -3.92 -16.77 -13.35
N GLY A 172 -4.51 -17.58 -14.23
CA GLY A 172 -4.63 -17.37 -15.69
C GLY A 172 -3.30 -17.44 -16.43
N ASN A 173 -3.43 -17.30 -17.76
CA ASN A 173 -2.29 -16.95 -18.61
C ASN A 173 -2.24 -15.43 -18.73
N TYR A 174 -1.08 -14.84 -18.58
CA TYR A 174 -0.80 -13.41 -18.61
C TYR A 174 -1.49 -12.64 -19.77
N GLN A 175 -1.78 -13.33 -20.88
CA GLN A 175 -2.39 -12.75 -22.09
C GLN A 175 -3.93 -12.79 -22.08
N ASP A 176 -4.55 -13.65 -21.27
CA ASP A 176 -5.99 -13.92 -21.34
C ASP A 176 -6.78 -13.37 -20.13
N ASN A 177 -6.09 -12.94 -19.06
CA ASN A 177 -6.74 -12.42 -17.86
C ASN A 177 -7.19 -10.97 -18.03
N THR A 178 -8.41 -10.70 -17.56
CA THR A 178 -8.94 -9.33 -17.47
C THR A 178 -8.48 -8.62 -16.21
N ILE A 179 -7.85 -9.35 -15.26
CA ILE A 179 -7.28 -8.84 -14.00
C ILE A 179 -5.81 -9.26 -13.87
N ASP A 180 -5.06 -8.52 -13.09
CA ASP A 180 -3.79 -8.97 -12.56
C ASP A 180 -4.04 -9.97 -11.43
N ALA A 181 -4.15 -11.25 -11.79
CA ALA A 181 -4.60 -12.27 -10.86
C ALA A 181 -3.62 -12.54 -9.71
N PHE A 182 -2.31 -12.41 -9.95
CA PHE A 182 -1.30 -12.53 -8.91
C PHE A 182 -1.33 -11.34 -7.96
N GLY A 183 -1.38 -10.13 -8.49
CA GLY A 183 -1.51 -8.92 -7.70
C GLY A 183 -2.81 -8.86 -6.92
N ASP A 184 -3.96 -9.20 -7.53
CA ASP A 184 -5.24 -9.27 -6.82
C ASP A 184 -5.23 -10.31 -5.69
N ALA A 185 -4.59 -11.47 -5.87
CA ALA A 185 -4.42 -12.47 -4.82
C ALA A 185 -3.54 -11.94 -3.67
N TYR A 186 -2.45 -11.25 -4.01
CA TYR A 186 -1.59 -10.60 -3.04
C TYR A 186 -2.35 -9.55 -2.23
N GLU A 187 -3.04 -8.62 -2.90
CA GLU A 187 -3.82 -7.57 -2.25
C GLU A 187 -4.90 -8.15 -1.32
N TYR A 188 -5.56 -9.21 -1.74
CA TYR A 188 -6.56 -9.90 -0.93
C TYR A 188 -5.97 -10.53 0.34
N LEU A 189 -4.84 -11.24 0.21
CA LEU A 189 -4.12 -11.80 1.35
C LEU A 189 -3.68 -10.71 2.32
N MET A 190 -3.14 -9.61 1.84
CA MET A 190 -2.75 -8.48 2.67
C MET A 190 -3.96 -7.87 3.40
N GLY A 191 -5.07 -7.62 2.69
CA GLY A 191 -6.30 -7.07 3.27
C GLY A 191 -6.93 -7.97 4.34
N MET A 192 -6.95 -9.29 4.10
CA MET A 192 -7.50 -10.28 5.02
C MET A 192 -6.76 -10.31 6.36
N TYR A 193 -5.44 -10.06 6.37
CA TYR A 193 -4.61 -10.07 7.56
C TYR A 193 -4.38 -8.70 8.18
N ALA A 194 -4.48 -7.61 7.42
CA ALA A 194 -4.41 -6.24 7.94
C ALA A 194 -5.52 -5.97 8.98
N SER A 195 -6.71 -6.52 8.77
CA SER A 195 -7.82 -6.43 9.72
C SER A 195 -7.55 -7.14 11.07
N ASN A 196 -6.65 -8.13 11.09
CA ASN A 196 -6.26 -8.88 12.28
C ASN A 196 -4.97 -8.35 12.93
N ALA A 197 -4.14 -7.59 12.21
CA ALA A 197 -2.86 -7.05 12.67
C ALA A 197 -2.99 -5.87 13.66
N GLY A 198 -4.19 -5.37 13.91
CA GLY A 198 -4.46 -4.25 14.83
C GLY A 198 -4.00 -4.43 16.28
N LYS A 199 -3.26 -5.51 16.60
CA LYS A 199 -2.64 -5.77 17.90
C LYS A 199 -1.12 -5.72 17.90
N SER A 200 -0.47 -5.66 16.74
CA SER A 200 1.01 -5.59 16.63
C SER A 200 1.36 -4.26 15.94
N GLY A 201 1.38 -3.18 16.72
CA GLY A 201 1.53 -1.83 16.22
C GLY A 201 2.74 -1.64 15.30
N GLY A 202 2.52 -1.25 14.06
CA GLY A 202 3.57 -0.78 13.17
C GLY A 202 3.33 -0.93 11.67
N GLU A 203 2.62 -1.94 11.23
CA GLU A 203 2.40 -2.16 9.80
C GLU A 203 1.03 -1.58 9.38
N TYR A 204 1.00 -0.30 9.05
CA TYR A 204 -0.21 0.33 8.52
C TYR A 204 -0.30 0.03 7.02
N PHE A 205 -1.12 -0.96 6.67
CA PHE A 205 -1.53 -1.16 5.28
C PHE A 205 -2.31 0.07 4.80
N THR A 206 -1.84 0.71 3.75
CA THR A 206 -2.53 1.86 3.14
C THR A 206 -3.75 1.36 2.37
N PRO A 207 -4.96 1.84 2.68
CA PRO A 207 -6.15 1.48 1.90
C PRO A 207 -5.96 1.78 0.41
N GLN A 208 -6.45 0.89 -0.45
CA GLN A 208 -6.28 0.99 -1.91
C GLN A 208 -6.77 2.33 -2.48
N GLU A 209 -7.91 2.80 -2.00
CA GLU A 209 -8.48 4.08 -2.41
C GLU A 209 -7.65 5.29 -1.98
N VAL A 210 -6.93 5.20 -0.84
CA VAL A 210 -6.00 6.25 -0.41
C VAL A 210 -4.73 6.23 -1.26
N SER A 211 -4.21 5.03 -1.56
CA SER A 211 -3.08 4.86 -2.48
C SER A 211 -3.40 5.42 -3.87
N GLU A 212 -4.62 5.19 -4.35
CA GLU A 212 -5.11 5.70 -5.63
C GLU A 212 -5.23 7.23 -5.62
N LEU A 213 -5.81 7.80 -4.57
CA LEU A 213 -5.92 9.26 -4.40
C LEU A 213 -4.54 9.93 -4.38
N LEU A 214 -3.60 9.43 -3.56
CA LEU A 214 -2.23 9.95 -3.46
C LEU A 214 -1.55 9.97 -4.83
N THR A 215 -1.64 8.84 -5.54
CA THR A 215 -1.00 8.68 -6.84
C THR A 215 -1.62 9.61 -7.87
N HIS A 216 -2.94 9.68 -7.99
CA HIS A 216 -3.60 10.61 -8.91
C HIS A 216 -3.21 12.06 -8.66
N ILE A 217 -3.06 12.48 -7.40
CA ILE A 217 -2.58 13.83 -7.04
C ILE A 217 -1.13 14.02 -7.51
N ALA A 218 -0.26 13.05 -7.21
CA ALA A 218 1.17 13.17 -7.50
C ALA A 218 1.50 13.14 -9.00
N VAL A 219 0.69 12.43 -9.81
CA VAL A 219 0.86 12.34 -11.26
C VAL A 219 -0.06 13.26 -12.06
N ALA A 220 -0.84 14.12 -11.39
CA ALA A 220 -1.81 14.98 -12.06
C ALA A 220 -1.16 15.80 -13.19
N GLY A 221 -1.70 15.68 -14.41
CA GLY A 221 -1.18 16.35 -15.61
C GLY A 221 0.09 15.75 -16.20
N LYS A 222 0.56 14.61 -15.70
CA LYS A 222 1.72 13.88 -16.24
C LYS A 222 1.23 12.62 -16.97
N THR A 223 1.85 12.33 -18.11
CA THR A 223 1.62 11.10 -18.88
C THR A 223 2.79 10.12 -18.76
N GLU A 224 3.95 10.63 -18.39
CA GLU A 224 5.18 9.88 -18.16
C GLU A 224 6.01 10.60 -17.10
N VAL A 225 6.86 9.85 -16.40
CA VAL A 225 7.81 10.36 -15.41
C VAL A 225 9.13 9.57 -15.49
N ASN A 226 10.21 10.13 -14.96
CA ASN A 226 11.46 9.38 -14.89
C ASN A 226 11.45 8.37 -13.75
N LYS A 227 11.20 8.82 -12.53
CA LYS A 227 11.33 8.02 -11.31
C LYS A 227 10.18 8.27 -10.35
N VAL A 228 9.70 7.20 -9.73
CA VAL A 228 8.74 7.21 -8.62
C VAL A 228 9.44 6.73 -7.35
N TYR A 229 9.23 7.39 -6.22
CA TYR A 229 9.87 7.06 -4.96
C TYR A 229 8.91 7.01 -3.78
N ASP A 230 9.14 6.06 -2.86
CA ASP A 230 8.50 5.98 -1.54
C ASP A 230 9.55 5.75 -0.45
N PRO A 231 9.80 6.73 0.44
CA PRO A 231 10.79 6.63 1.51
C PRO A 231 10.42 5.66 2.64
N ALA A 232 9.21 5.12 2.65
CA ALA A 232 8.71 4.15 3.63
C ALA A 232 7.74 3.20 2.90
N CYS A 233 8.28 2.48 1.89
CA CYS A 233 7.47 1.85 0.86
C CYS A 233 6.61 0.68 1.36
N GLY A 234 6.89 0.15 2.56
CA GLY A 234 6.14 -0.98 3.07
C GLY A 234 6.17 -2.15 2.08
N SER A 235 5.01 -2.66 1.71
CA SER A 235 4.87 -3.72 0.70
C SER A 235 4.85 -3.21 -0.75
N GLY A 236 5.17 -1.95 -1.01
CA GLY A 236 5.24 -1.36 -2.35
C GLY A 236 3.90 -0.96 -2.97
N SER A 237 2.81 -0.98 -2.21
CA SER A 237 1.46 -0.73 -2.75
C SER A 237 1.30 0.64 -3.42
N LEU A 238 1.96 1.68 -2.93
CA LEU A 238 1.93 3.03 -3.53
C LEU A 238 2.72 3.08 -4.84
N LEU A 239 3.89 2.43 -4.89
CA LEU A 239 4.71 2.33 -6.10
C LEU A 239 3.95 1.59 -7.21
N LEU A 240 3.34 0.46 -6.87
CA LEU A 240 2.54 -0.33 -7.81
C LEU A 240 1.26 0.39 -8.26
N LYS A 241 0.66 1.21 -7.40
CA LYS A 241 -0.46 2.05 -7.81
C LYS A 241 -0.01 3.09 -8.84
N ALA A 242 1.19 3.65 -8.70
CA ALA A 242 1.79 4.53 -9.70
C ALA A 242 2.05 3.80 -11.04
N ALA A 243 2.57 2.56 -10.98
CA ALA A 243 2.74 1.71 -12.16
C ALA A 243 1.41 1.44 -12.88
N LYS A 244 0.33 1.21 -12.13
CA LYS A 244 -1.00 0.93 -12.70
C LYS A 244 -1.64 2.17 -13.33
N ILE A 245 -1.49 3.34 -12.72
CA ILE A 245 -2.14 4.59 -13.18
C ILE A 245 -1.39 5.20 -14.36
N LEU A 246 -0.06 5.25 -14.32
CA LEU A 246 0.76 5.78 -15.40
C LEU A 246 0.96 4.77 -16.54
N GLY A 247 0.94 3.47 -16.23
CA GLY A 247 1.54 2.42 -17.03
C GLY A 247 3.01 2.24 -16.69
N LYS A 248 3.45 1.00 -16.41
CA LYS A 248 4.82 0.71 -15.97
C LYS A 248 5.89 1.24 -16.95
N ASP A 249 5.62 1.16 -18.26
CA ASP A 249 6.53 1.61 -19.31
C ASP A 249 6.67 3.14 -19.39
N ASN A 250 5.74 3.89 -18.78
CA ASN A 250 5.77 5.35 -18.71
C ASN A 250 6.55 5.87 -17.48
N VAL A 251 7.07 4.97 -16.65
CA VAL A 251 8.05 5.28 -15.61
C VAL A 251 9.43 4.85 -16.13
N ARG A 252 10.15 5.78 -16.75
CA ARG A 252 11.30 5.48 -17.60
C ARG A 252 12.45 4.78 -16.88
N GLN A 253 12.82 5.29 -15.70
CA GLN A 253 13.94 4.80 -14.90
C GLN A 253 13.49 3.92 -13.72
N GLY A 254 12.17 3.77 -13.53
CA GLY A 254 11.62 2.80 -12.61
C GLY A 254 11.18 3.34 -11.24
N PHE A 255 11.02 2.42 -10.32
CA PHE A 255 10.42 2.59 -9.02
C PHE A 255 11.46 2.41 -7.93
N TYR A 256 11.54 3.36 -7.01
CA TYR A 256 12.51 3.37 -5.93
C TYR A 256 11.79 3.35 -4.59
N GLY A 257 12.30 2.58 -3.66
CA GLY A 257 11.71 2.50 -2.33
C GLY A 257 12.73 2.20 -1.26
N GLN A 258 12.40 2.51 -0.02
CA GLN A 258 13.20 2.11 1.11
C GLN A 258 12.32 1.63 2.26
N GLU A 259 12.68 0.49 2.85
CA GLU A 259 11.93 -0.13 3.95
C GLU A 259 12.90 -0.66 5.00
N LYS A 260 12.60 -0.37 6.26
CA LYS A 260 13.44 -0.78 7.40
C LYS A 260 13.19 -2.21 7.87
N ASN A 261 11.96 -2.68 7.73
CA ASN A 261 11.57 -4.02 8.17
C ASN A 261 11.89 -5.05 7.09
N LEU A 262 12.71 -6.06 7.44
CA LEU A 262 13.19 -7.07 6.49
C LEU A 262 12.05 -7.85 5.82
N THR A 263 11.07 -8.31 6.60
CA THR A 263 9.93 -9.07 6.04
C THR A 263 9.11 -8.21 5.08
N THR A 264 8.86 -6.95 5.43
CA THR A 264 8.09 -6.03 4.58
C THR A 264 8.88 -5.63 3.33
N TYR A 265 10.22 -5.47 3.45
CA TYR A 265 11.13 -5.27 2.33
C TYR A 265 11.09 -6.46 1.34
N ASN A 266 11.17 -7.71 1.84
CA ASN A 266 11.05 -8.90 1.00
C ASN A 266 9.69 -8.96 0.31
N LEU A 267 8.61 -8.65 1.04
CA LEU A 267 7.26 -8.58 0.47
C LEU A 267 7.15 -7.52 -0.64
N CYS A 268 7.83 -6.38 -0.52
CA CYS A 268 7.84 -5.35 -1.55
C CYS A 268 8.47 -5.88 -2.85
N ARG A 269 9.64 -6.50 -2.79
CA ARG A 269 10.32 -7.07 -3.96
C ARG A 269 9.47 -8.17 -4.64
N ILE A 270 8.93 -9.10 -3.85
CA ILE A 270 7.99 -10.12 -4.34
C ILE A 270 6.79 -9.46 -5.04
N ASN A 271 6.25 -8.42 -4.46
CA ASN A 271 5.09 -7.71 -5.00
C ASN A 271 5.41 -7.00 -6.32
N MET A 272 6.61 -6.41 -6.47
CA MET A 272 7.06 -5.85 -7.74
C MET A 272 7.08 -6.91 -8.85
N PHE A 273 7.69 -8.05 -8.59
CA PHE A 273 7.71 -9.16 -9.55
C PHE A 273 6.30 -9.67 -9.88
N LEU A 274 5.43 -9.89 -8.88
CA LEU A 274 4.07 -10.36 -9.10
C LEU A 274 3.21 -9.42 -9.97
N HIS A 275 3.58 -8.14 -10.04
CA HIS A 275 2.97 -7.14 -10.91
C HIS A 275 3.74 -6.92 -12.22
N ASP A 276 4.61 -7.86 -12.59
CA ASP A 276 5.39 -7.83 -13.83
C ASP A 276 6.26 -6.56 -13.97
N ILE A 277 6.83 -6.10 -12.87
CA ILE A 277 7.88 -5.11 -12.88
C ILE A 277 9.21 -5.87 -12.95
N ASP A 278 9.97 -5.69 -14.02
CA ASP A 278 11.25 -6.34 -14.21
C ASP A 278 12.30 -5.81 -13.21
N TYR A 279 13.31 -6.62 -12.88
CA TYR A 279 14.32 -6.31 -11.87
C TYR A 279 15.08 -5.00 -12.17
N ASP A 280 15.28 -4.65 -13.45
CA ASP A 280 15.94 -3.41 -13.88
C ASP A 280 15.03 -2.16 -13.78
N LYS A 281 13.78 -2.32 -13.34
CA LYS A 281 12.76 -1.28 -13.23
C LYS A 281 12.38 -0.95 -11.80
N PHE A 282 12.97 -1.58 -10.80
CA PHE A 282 12.80 -1.17 -9.41
C PHE A 282 14.11 -1.30 -8.63
N ASP A 283 14.26 -0.47 -7.61
CA ASP A 283 15.33 -0.55 -6.63
C ASP A 283 14.75 -0.30 -5.25
N ILE A 284 14.65 -1.35 -4.45
CA ILE A 284 14.12 -1.30 -3.09
C ILE A 284 15.27 -1.57 -2.12
N ALA A 285 15.59 -0.59 -1.27
CA ALA A 285 16.66 -0.69 -0.30
C ALA A 285 16.15 -1.09 1.09
N HIS A 286 16.92 -1.95 1.78
CA HIS A 286 16.65 -2.39 3.14
C HIS A 286 17.49 -1.60 4.14
N GLU A 287 17.01 -0.43 4.59
CA GLU A 287 17.67 0.39 5.60
C GLU A 287 16.71 1.46 6.18
N ASP A 288 17.10 2.09 7.29
CA ASP A 288 16.35 3.21 7.85
C ASP A 288 16.58 4.49 7.04
N THR A 289 15.57 4.93 6.31
CA THR A 289 15.61 6.11 5.43
C THR A 289 16.09 7.38 6.12
N LEU A 290 15.73 7.57 7.39
CA LEU A 290 16.06 8.80 8.11
C LEU A 290 17.53 8.88 8.51
N ILE A 291 18.17 7.72 8.71
CA ILE A 291 19.54 7.61 9.24
C ILE A 291 20.51 7.17 8.14
N SER A 292 20.10 6.20 7.32
CA SER A 292 20.92 5.58 6.29
C SER A 292 20.17 5.52 4.95
N PRO A 293 19.88 6.70 4.32
CA PRO A 293 19.23 6.74 3.02
C PRO A 293 20.15 6.16 1.94
N GLN A 294 19.60 5.30 1.07
CA GLN A 294 20.40 4.55 0.10
C GLN A 294 20.39 5.17 -1.30
N HIS A 295 19.32 5.86 -1.70
CA HIS A 295 19.17 6.41 -3.05
C HIS A 295 19.76 7.83 -3.23
N TRP A 296 20.96 8.08 -2.70
CA TRP A 296 21.66 9.38 -2.85
C TRP A 296 22.03 9.71 -4.28
N ASP A 297 22.38 8.69 -5.06
CA ASP A 297 22.81 8.84 -6.46
C ASP A 297 21.61 8.79 -7.42
N ASP A 298 20.43 8.42 -6.92
CA ASP A 298 19.21 8.28 -7.72
C ASP A 298 18.32 9.52 -7.67
N GLU A 299 18.47 10.36 -6.64
CA GLU A 299 17.70 11.61 -6.54
C GLU A 299 18.08 12.56 -7.71
N PRO A 300 17.20 13.49 -8.16
CA PRO A 300 15.88 13.75 -7.62
C PRO A 300 14.78 12.88 -8.25
N PHE A 301 13.63 12.81 -7.55
CA PHE A 301 12.45 12.07 -7.96
C PHE A 301 11.32 13.00 -8.42
N GLU A 302 10.67 12.68 -9.54
CA GLU A 302 9.56 13.50 -10.07
C GLU A 302 8.23 13.23 -9.37
N VAL A 303 8.06 12.01 -8.85
CA VAL A 303 6.88 11.59 -8.10
C VAL A 303 7.34 10.96 -6.80
N ILE A 304 6.85 11.51 -5.67
CA ILE A 304 7.02 10.90 -4.36
C ILE A 304 5.63 10.66 -3.78
N VAL A 305 5.35 9.40 -3.45
CA VAL A 305 4.12 8.99 -2.78
C VAL A 305 4.48 8.24 -1.52
N SER A 306 3.92 8.60 -0.37
CA SER A 306 4.28 7.94 0.86
C SER A 306 3.19 7.98 1.91
N ASN A 307 3.08 6.89 2.67
CA ASN A 307 2.34 6.83 3.93
C ASN A 307 3.31 6.40 5.04
N PRO A 308 4.18 7.31 5.51
CA PRO A 308 5.18 6.99 6.51
C PRO A 308 4.54 6.67 7.87
N PRO A 309 5.21 5.92 8.75
CA PRO A 309 4.68 5.61 10.07
C PRO A 309 4.50 6.87 10.92
N TYR A 310 3.29 7.00 11.55
CA TYR A 310 2.94 8.21 12.31
C TYR A 310 3.56 8.24 13.71
N SER A 311 4.10 9.38 14.08
CA SER A 311 4.56 9.69 15.43
C SER A 311 5.50 8.64 16.06
N ILE A 312 6.35 8.03 15.24
CA ILE A 312 7.37 7.10 15.71
C ILE A 312 8.60 7.85 16.27
N LYS A 313 9.31 7.18 17.15
CA LYS A 313 10.61 7.66 17.63
C LYS A 313 11.69 7.47 16.56
N TRP A 314 12.61 8.41 16.47
CA TRP A 314 13.80 8.35 15.64
C TRP A 314 14.99 8.95 16.41
N GLU A 315 16.20 8.93 15.85
CA GLU A 315 17.39 9.43 16.53
C GLU A 315 17.33 10.93 16.80
N GLY A 316 16.85 11.71 15.81
CA GLY A 316 16.70 13.15 15.96
C GLY A 316 17.98 13.83 16.46
N ASP A 317 17.85 14.68 17.49
CA ASP A 317 18.95 15.42 18.09
C ASP A 317 19.92 14.58 18.97
N ASP A 318 19.62 13.30 19.20
CA ASP A 318 20.59 12.37 19.81
C ASP A 318 21.72 12.03 18.83
N ASN A 319 21.49 12.19 17.51
CA ASN A 319 22.52 12.04 16.49
C ASN A 319 22.99 13.43 16.00
N PRO A 320 24.18 13.89 16.41
CA PRO A 320 24.65 15.25 16.12
C PRO A 320 24.96 15.47 14.63
N VAL A 321 25.06 14.43 13.82
CA VAL A 321 25.27 14.54 12.38
C VAL A 321 24.02 15.02 11.67
N LEU A 322 22.84 14.63 12.12
CA LEU A 322 21.56 14.91 11.46
C LEU A 322 21.23 16.40 11.35
N ILE A 323 21.69 17.25 12.29
CA ILE A 323 21.42 18.70 12.20
C ILE A 323 22.13 19.34 10.99
N ASN A 324 23.21 18.74 10.51
CA ASN A 324 23.95 19.19 9.34
C ASN A 324 23.63 18.38 8.09
N ASP A 325 22.77 17.37 8.18
CA ASP A 325 22.30 16.61 7.03
C ASP A 325 21.55 17.53 6.06
N PRO A 326 21.92 17.57 4.76
CA PRO A 326 21.33 18.47 3.79
C PRO A 326 19.81 18.30 3.62
N ARG A 327 19.26 17.17 4.04
CA ARG A 327 17.79 16.94 4.04
C ARG A 327 17.08 17.75 5.14
N PHE A 328 17.71 17.95 6.30
CA PHE A 328 17.11 18.55 7.50
C PHE A 328 17.65 19.94 7.84
N ALA A 329 18.93 20.18 7.57
CA ALA A 329 19.61 21.44 7.88
C ALA A 329 18.88 22.71 7.42
N PRO A 330 18.22 22.75 6.23
CA PRO A 330 17.56 23.97 5.75
C PRO A 330 16.46 24.51 6.66
N ALA A 331 15.79 23.67 7.44
CA ALA A 331 14.77 24.11 8.41
C ALA A 331 15.36 24.72 9.68
N GLY A 332 16.69 24.57 9.91
CA GLY A 332 17.39 25.06 11.08
C GLY A 332 17.00 24.36 12.40
N VAL A 333 16.24 23.27 12.32
CA VAL A 333 15.77 22.49 13.45
C VAL A 333 15.40 21.08 12.97
N LEU A 334 15.68 20.08 13.79
CA LEU A 334 15.22 18.71 13.55
C LEU A 334 13.78 18.51 14.02
N ALA A 335 13.09 17.55 13.39
CA ALA A 335 11.82 17.04 13.91
C ALA A 335 12.03 16.50 15.33
N PRO A 336 11.01 16.57 16.23
CA PRO A 336 11.15 16.02 17.57
C PRO A 336 11.53 14.54 17.53
N LYS A 337 12.50 14.10 18.34
CA LYS A 337 12.93 12.69 18.37
C LYS A 337 11.81 11.69 18.73
N SER A 338 10.75 12.16 19.34
CA SER A 338 9.57 11.35 19.66
C SER A 338 8.58 11.24 18.50
N LYS A 339 8.78 11.98 17.38
CA LYS A 339 7.83 12.12 16.25
C LYS A 339 8.58 12.42 14.97
N ALA A 340 8.85 11.37 14.20
CA ALA A 340 9.61 11.45 12.95
C ALA A 340 8.83 12.04 11.76
N ASP A 341 7.55 12.37 11.94
CA ASP A 341 6.65 12.78 10.85
C ASP A 341 7.30 13.83 9.92
N PHE A 342 7.78 14.94 10.46
CA PHE A 342 8.45 15.97 9.68
C PHE A 342 9.83 15.58 9.15
N ALA A 343 10.48 14.56 9.70
CA ALA A 343 11.73 14.07 9.14
C ALA A 343 11.47 13.39 7.78
N PHE A 344 10.41 12.58 7.66
CA PHE A 344 10.00 12.02 6.36
C PHE A 344 9.57 13.09 5.35
N ILE A 345 8.85 14.12 5.81
CA ILE A 345 8.45 15.26 4.96
C ILE A 345 9.66 16.03 4.44
N MET A 346 10.62 16.34 5.31
CA MET A 346 11.84 17.06 4.93
C MET A 346 12.73 16.22 4.01
N HIS A 347 12.86 14.92 4.27
CA HIS A 347 13.54 13.98 3.38
C HIS A 347 12.89 13.96 1.99
N SER A 348 11.58 13.79 1.93
CA SER A 348 10.84 13.81 0.66
C SER A 348 11.01 15.13 -0.10
N LEU A 349 10.94 16.26 0.61
CA LEU A 349 11.19 17.56 -0.01
C LEU A 349 12.61 17.70 -0.55
N ALA A 350 13.61 17.25 0.21
CA ALA A 350 15.01 17.33 -0.23
C ALA A 350 15.22 16.60 -1.56
N TRP A 351 14.70 15.39 -1.67
CA TRP A 351 14.87 14.53 -2.85
C TRP A 351 13.84 14.75 -3.96
N LEU A 352 12.88 15.65 -3.76
CA LEU A 352 11.91 16.00 -4.78
C LEU A 352 12.57 16.77 -5.94
N ALA A 353 12.25 16.40 -7.18
CA ALA A 353 12.65 17.16 -8.37
C ALA A 353 11.98 18.54 -8.39
N THR A 354 12.59 19.49 -9.09
CA THR A 354 12.05 20.86 -9.20
C THR A 354 10.63 20.88 -9.81
N ASN A 355 10.38 20.03 -10.81
CA ASN A 355 9.06 19.82 -11.45
C ASN A 355 8.25 18.69 -10.80
N GLY A 356 8.75 18.15 -9.67
CA GLY A 356 8.16 17.01 -8.98
C GLY A 356 6.99 17.38 -8.09
N VAL A 357 6.22 16.35 -7.72
CA VAL A 357 5.12 16.43 -6.76
C VAL A 357 5.31 15.32 -5.72
N ALA A 358 5.28 15.69 -4.44
CA ALA A 358 5.21 14.74 -3.35
C ALA A 358 3.83 14.78 -2.69
N ALA A 359 3.17 13.64 -2.57
CA ALA A 359 1.90 13.48 -1.86
C ALA A 359 2.11 12.52 -0.67
N ILE A 360 1.98 13.04 0.54
CA ILE A 360 2.36 12.33 1.76
C ILE A 360 1.18 12.30 2.72
N VAL A 361 0.81 11.11 3.20
CA VAL A 361 -0.18 10.96 4.28
C VAL A 361 0.44 11.40 5.60
N CYS A 362 -0.29 12.20 6.35
CA CYS A 362 0.18 12.81 7.56
C CYS A 362 -0.80 12.61 8.72
N PHE A 363 -0.25 12.50 9.92
CA PHE A 363 -1.03 12.63 11.14
C PHE A 363 -1.49 14.09 11.34
N PRO A 364 -2.77 14.38 11.59
CA PRO A 364 -3.28 15.75 11.59
C PRO A 364 -2.63 16.65 12.64
N GLY A 365 -2.12 16.08 13.73
CA GLY A 365 -1.46 16.84 14.79
C GLY A 365 -0.25 17.66 14.33
N ILE A 366 0.45 17.24 13.28
CA ILE A 366 1.62 17.99 12.76
C ILE A 366 1.22 19.35 12.16
N MET A 367 -0.04 19.53 11.81
CA MET A 367 -0.55 20.75 11.17
C MET A 367 -0.63 21.93 12.16
N TYR A 368 -0.72 21.69 13.47
CA TYR A 368 -0.94 22.76 14.47
C TYR A 368 -0.02 22.73 15.70
N ARG A 369 0.73 21.64 15.93
CA ARG A 369 1.61 21.57 17.12
C ARG A 369 2.67 22.67 17.12
N SER A 370 3.06 23.12 18.29
CA SER A 370 4.10 24.13 18.51
C SER A 370 5.53 23.53 18.51
N GLY A 371 6.52 24.33 18.84
CA GLY A 371 7.91 23.91 18.97
C GLY A 371 8.62 23.70 17.65
N ALA A 372 9.39 22.61 17.51
CA ALA A 372 10.15 22.30 16.32
C ALA A 372 9.25 22.09 15.09
N GLU A 373 8.10 21.42 15.25
CA GLU A 373 7.15 21.19 14.16
C GLU A 373 6.63 22.51 13.58
N LYS A 374 6.34 23.52 14.41
CA LYS A 374 5.96 24.86 13.93
C LYS A 374 7.09 25.53 13.14
N LYS A 375 8.36 25.41 13.59
CA LYS A 375 9.49 25.99 12.86
C LYS A 375 9.65 25.36 11.47
N ILE A 376 9.45 24.05 11.38
CA ILE A 376 9.51 23.35 10.10
C ILE A 376 8.34 23.78 9.19
N ARG A 377 7.10 23.87 9.70
CA ARG A 377 5.97 24.41 8.94
C ARG A 377 6.24 25.82 8.41
N LYS A 378 6.80 26.68 9.28
CA LYS A 378 7.22 28.03 8.89
C LYS A 378 8.22 27.98 7.73
N TYR A 379 9.26 27.14 7.82
CA TYR A 379 10.23 26.95 6.75
C TYR A 379 9.56 26.53 5.44
N LEU A 380 8.66 25.55 5.49
CA LEU A 380 7.96 25.03 4.31
C LEU A 380 7.07 26.08 3.65
N ILE A 381 6.37 26.90 4.43
CA ILE A 381 5.47 27.96 3.93
C ILE A 381 6.27 29.17 3.44
N ASP A 382 7.29 29.61 4.18
CA ASP A 382 8.13 30.76 3.79
C ASP A 382 8.86 30.51 2.46
N ASN A 383 9.19 29.24 2.15
CA ASN A 383 9.82 28.86 0.90
C ASN A 383 8.82 28.37 -0.18
N ASN A 384 7.52 28.52 0.08
CA ASN A 384 6.46 28.19 -0.87
C ASN A 384 6.42 26.72 -1.33
N PHE A 385 6.75 25.75 -0.44
CA PHE A 385 6.80 24.34 -0.77
C PHE A 385 5.47 23.61 -0.59
N VAL A 386 4.58 24.08 0.28
CA VAL A 386 3.28 23.45 0.51
C VAL A 386 2.29 23.89 -0.58
N ASP A 387 1.86 22.95 -1.41
CA ASP A 387 0.91 23.21 -2.49
C ASP A 387 -0.55 23.03 -2.04
N CYS A 388 -0.82 21.90 -1.33
CA CYS A 388 -2.17 21.58 -0.89
C CYS A 388 -2.13 20.80 0.43
N ILE A 389 -3.16 21.00 1.27
CA ILE A 389 -3.47 20.19 2.45
C ILE A 389 -4.90 19.67 2.30
N ILE A 390 -5.07 18.35 2.39
CA ILE A 390 -6.38 17.69 2.23
C ILE A 390 -6.71 16.95 3.51
N GLN A 391 -7.82 17.31 4.16
CA GLN A 391 -8.37 16.56 5.28
C GLN A 391 -9.16 15.37 4.74
N LEU A 392 -8.79 14.16 5.14
CA LEU A 392 -9.48 12.93 4.77
C LEU A 392 -10.60 12.58 5.76
N PRO A 393 -11.56 11.73 5.37
CA PRO A 393 -12.53 11.15 6.29
C PRO A 393 -11.85 10.38 7.44
N ASP A 394 -12.53 10.27 8.56
CA ASP A 394 -12.16 9.35 9.63
C ASP A 394 -12.41 7.88 9.23
N ASN A 395 -11.92 6.95 10.03
CA ASN A 395 -12.15 5.51 9.85
C ASN A 395 -11.84 4.96 8.43
N LEU A 396 -10.94 5.60 7.67
CA LEU A 396 -10.43 5.06 6.39
C LEU A 396 -9.38 3.98 6.63
N PHE A 397 -8.49 4.18 7.60
CA PHE A 397 -7.38 3.28 7.87
C PHE A 397 -7.77 2.16 8.84
N PHE A 398 -7.29 0.95 8.60
CA PHE A 398 -7.51 -0.18 9.50
C PHE A 398 -6.83 0.07 10.86
N GLY A 399 -7.54 -0.29 11.94
CA GLY A 399 -7.00 -0.21 13.30
C GLY A 399 -6.96 1.19 13.92
N THR A 400 -7.40 2.23 13.21
CA THR A 400 -7.52 3.59 13.76
C THR A 400 -8.76 4.32 13.27
N SER A 401 -9.38 5.10 14.16
CA SER A 401 -10.48 6.02 13.82
C SER A 401 -9.99 7.44 13.49
N ILE A 402 -8.67 7.65 13.41
CA ILE A 402 -8.10 8.99 13.23
C ILE A 402 -8.32 9.45 11.79
N ALA A 403 -8.88 10.64 11.62
CA ALA A 403 -8.95 11.32 10.35
C ALA A 403 -7.55 11.81 9.97
N THR A 404 -6.91 11.18 8.99
CA THR A 404 -5.59 11.59 8.47
C THR A 404 -5.72 12.78 7.51
N CYS A 405 -4.60 13.32 7.09
CA CYS A 405 -4.56 14.34 6.04
C CYS A 405 -3.45 14.04 5.01
N ILE A 406 -3.55 14.63 3.83
CA ILE A 406 -2.50 14.58 2.82
C ILE A 406 -1.83 15.95 2.74
N MET A 407 -0.50 15.97 2.77
CA MET A 407 0.31 17.14 2.44
C MET A 407 0.89 16.96 1.05
N VAL A 408 0.64 17.92 0.17
CA VAL A 408 1.20 17.96 -1.19
C VAL A 408 2.30 19.00 -1.24
N LEU A 409 3.49 18.59 -1.64
CA LEU A 409 4.67 19.44 -1.78
C LEU A 409 5.05 19.60 -3.24
N LYS A 410 5.45 20.83 -3.59
CA LYS A 410 6.06 21.19 -4.88
C LYS A 410 7.17 22.20 -4.67
N LYS A 411 8.28 22.06 -5.41
CA LYS A 411 9.37 23.05 -5.40
C LYS A 411 9.12 24.22 -6.38
N SER A 412 8.30 24.00 -7.41
CA SER A 412 7.96 25.02 -8.41
C SER A 412 6.44 25.22 -8.42
N LYS A 413 6.00 26.37 -7.93
CA LYS A 413 4.60 26.80 -7.91
C LYS A 413 4.45 28.10 -8.67
N ALA A 414 3.27 28.30 -9.29
CA ALA A 414 2.97 29.53 -10.05
C ALA A 414 2.65 30.73 -9.14
N ASP A 415 2.19 30.48 -7.92
CA ASP A 415 1.81 31.47 -6.92
C ASP A 415 2.29 31.05 -5.51
N ASN A 416 2.02 31.87 -4.50
CA ASN A 416 2.34 31.60 -3.10
C ASN A 416 1.13 31.16 -2.27
N LYS A 417 0.05 30.73 -2.92
CA LYS A 417 -1.15 30.24 -2.23
C LYS A 417 -1.03 28.77 -1.89
N THR A 418 -1.64 28.39 -0.78
CA THR A 418 -1.83 26.99 -0.39
C THR A 418 -3.32 26.65 -0.50
N LEU A 419 -3.63 25.54 -1.17
CA LEU A 419 -5.00 25.04 -1.28
C LEU A 419 -5.31 24.16 -0.04
N PHE A 420 -6.44 24.43 0.61
CA PHE A 420 -6.97 23.60 1.70
C PHE A 420 -8.27 22.96 1.24
N ILE A 421 -8.39 21.63 1.40
CA ILE A 421 -9.56 20.84 1.01
C ILE A 421 -10.09 20.08 2.22
N ASP A 422 -11.35 20.26 2.58
CA ASP A 422 -12.06 19.41 3.56
C ASP A 422 -12.82 18.30 2.85
N ALA A 423 -12.16 17.16 2.67
CA ALA A 423 -12.77 15.96 2.12
C ALA A 423 -13.37 15.04 3.20
N SER A 424 -13.51 15.52 4.44
CA SER A 424 -13.97 14.70 5.58
C SER A 424 -15.36 14.10 5.40
N ALA A 425 -16.19 14.68 4.53
CA ALA A 425 -17.52 14.18 4.17
C ALA A 425 -17.56 13.33 2.88
N GLN A 426 -16.41 13.16 2.20
CA GLN A 426 -16.32 12.45 0.92
C GLN A 426 -16.06 10.95 1.14
N PHE A 427 -17.08 10.20 1.53
CA PHE A 427 -16.98 8.76 1.73
C PHE A 427 -18.31 8.04 1.60
N VAL A 428 -18.25 6.71 1.47
CA VAL A 428 -19.37 5.81 1.71
C VAL A 428 -19.05 4.93 2.92
N LYS A 429 -20.04 4.60 3.71
CA LYS A 429 -19.87 3.73 4.87
C LYS A 429 -19.97 2.26 4.45
N VAL A 430 -18.92 1.49 4.75
CA VAL A 430 -18.88 0.04 4.49
C VAL A 430 -18.65 -0.68 5.82
N THR A 431 -19.69 -1.29 6.35
CA THR A 431 -19.67 -1.93 7.68
C THR A 431 -19.12 -1.00 8.78
N ASN A 432 -17.93 -1.24 9.30
CA ASN A 432 -17.31 -0.45 10.37
C ASN A 432 -16.35 0.64 9.88
N ASN A 433 -15.98 0.62 8.59
CA ASN A 433 -15.02 1.55 8.00
C ASN A 433 -15.69 2.48 6.99
N ASN A 434 -15.08 3.62 6.79
CA ASN A 434 -15.39 4.52 5.68
C ASN A 434 -14.52 4.12 4.48
N LYS A 435 -15.00 4.39 3.26
CA LYS A 435 -14.30 4.11 2.02
C LYS A 435 -14.49 5.26 1.03
N LEU A 436 -13.41 5.64 0.33
CA LEU A 436 -13.51 6.53 -0.82
C LEU A 436 -13.99 5.73 -2.04
N THR A 437 -14.92 6.29 -2.79
CA THR A 437 -15.32 5.78 -4.11
C THR A 437 -14.51 6.47 -5.19
N ASP A 438 -14.50 5.91 -6.42
CA ASP A 438 -13.86 6.53 -7.59
C ASP A 438 -14.39 7.96 -7.82
N ALA A 439 -15.69 8.18 -7.56
CA ALA A 439 -16.30 9.50 -7.67
C ALA A 439 -15.75 10.48 -6.61
N ASN A 440 -15.52 10.03 -5.37
CA ASN A 440 -14.91 10.85 -4.33
C ASN A 440 -13.45 11.18 -4.68
N ILE A 441 -12.69 10.19 -5.13
CA ILE A 441 -11.28 10.37 -5.56
C ILE A 441 -11.23 11.40 -6.70
N LYS A 442 -12.04 11.17 -7.74
CA LYS A 442 -12.10 12.09 -8.88
C LYS A 442 -12.46 13.52 -8.46
N TYR A 443 -13.45 13.69 -7.59
CA TYR A 443 -13.88 15.01 -7.12
C TYR A 443 -12.76 15.76 -6.38
N ILE A 444 -12.03 15.06 -5.49
CA ILE A 444 -10.89 15.62 -4.77
C ILE A 444 -9.75 15.98 -5.75
N VAL A 445 -9.41 15.08 -6.68
CA VAL A 445 -8.33 15.30 -7.65
C VAL A 445 -8.67 16.46 -8.61
N ASP A 446 -9.91 16.52 -9.09
CA ASP A 446 -10.38 17.62 -9.96
C ASP A 446 -10.20 18.97 -9.26
N GLU A 447 -10.46 19.07 -7.95
CA GLU A 447 -10.30 20.30 -7.19
C GLU A 447 -8.83 20.65 -6.94
N VAL A 448 -7.98 19.65 -6.67
CA VAL A 448 -6.52 19.86 -6.56
C VAL A 448 -5.97 20.46 -7.86
N VAL A 449 -6.48 20.03 -9.01
CA VAL A 449 -6.07 20.55 -10.33
C VAL A 449 -6.69 21.93 -10.60
N ALA A 450 -7.98 22.10 -10.31
CA ALA A 450 -8.73 23.32 -10.59
C ALA A 450 -8.32 24.49 -9.70
N ARG A 451 -7.90 24.24 -8.46
CA ARG A 451 -7.47 25.22 -7.45
C ARG A 451 -8.48 26.37 -7.30
N LYS A 452 -9.75 26.02 -7.06
CA LYS A 452 -10.83 27.01 -6.91
C LYS A 452 -11.35 27.02 -5.48
N ASP A 453 -11.91 28.16 -5.08
CA ASP A 453 -12.66 28.23 -3.84
C ASP A 453 -14.03 27.56 -4.06
N VAL A 454 -14.35 26.58 -3.22
CA VAL A 454 -15.64 25.89 -3.19
C VAL A 454 -16.17 25.95 -1.76
N GLU A 455 -17.34 26.52 -1.59
CA GLU A 455 -17.96 26.70 -0.28
C GLU A 455 -18.03 25.37 0.49
N TYR A 456 -17.61 25.38 1.76
CA TYR A 456 -17.53 24.23 2.68
C TYR A 456 -16.62 23.07 2.24
N PHE A 457 -15.87 23.22 1.13
CA PHE A 457 -15.03 22.14 0.61
C PHE A 457 -13.58 22.56 0.33
N ALA A 458 -13.34 23.66 -0.36
CA ALA A 458 -11.98 24.05 -0.76
C ALA A 458 -11.75 25.55 -0.68
N ARG A 459 -10.53 25.96 -0.30
CA ARG A 459 -10.12 27.36 -0.25
C ARG A 459 -8.64 27.54 -0.58
N CYS A 460 -8.33 28.45 -1.48
CA CYS A 460 -6.98 28.91 -1.78
C CYS A 460 -6.61 30.06 -0.84
N VAL A 461 -5.65 29.85 0.02
CA VAL A 461 -5.25 30.78 1.08
C VAL A 461 -3.90 31.40 0.77
N ASP A 462 -3.81 32.73 0.88
CA ASP A 462 -2.58 33.47 0.67
C ASP A 462 -1.57 33.26 1.81
N TYR A 463 -0.29 33.38 1.52
CA TYR A 463 0.79 33.31 2.48
C TYR A 463 0.57 34.19 3.73
N ALA A 464 0.11 35.44 3.52
CA ALA A 464 -0.09 36.40 4.61
C ALA A 464 -1.08 35.87 5.66
N GLU A 465 -2.20 35.30 5.21
CA GLU A 465 -3.20 34.74 6.11
C GLU A 465 -2.68 33.52 6.89
N ILE A 466 -1.86 32.66 6.25
CA ILE A 466 -1.24 31.52 6.94
C ILE A 466 -0.24 32.00 8.01
N ALA A 467 0.54 33.04 7.69
CA ALA A 467 1.48 33.63 8.63
C ALA A 467 0.76 34.28 9.83
N GLU A 468 -0.35 35.00 9.59
CA GLU A 468 -1.21 35.58 10.64
C GLU A 468 -1.84 34.51 11.54
N ASN A 469 -2.18 33.33 10.99
CA ASN A 469 -2.64 32.17 11.74
C ASN A 469 -1.49 31.33 12.33
N ASP A 470 -0.33 31.92 12.55
CA ASP A 470 0.80 31.31 13.23
C ASP A 470 1.31 30.03 12.58
N TYR A 471 1.25 29.96 11.23
CA TYR A 471 1.60 28.79 10.41
C TYR A 471 0.83 27.53 10.78
N ASN A 472 -0.40 27.67 11.25
CA ASN A 472 -1.33 26.58 11.43
C ASN A 472 -1.80 26.11 10.05
N LEU A 473 -1.68 24.80 9.77
CA LEU A 473 -2.08 24.20 8.49
C LEU A 473 -3.31 23.28 8.63
N SER A 474 -4.04 23.36 9.76
CA SER A 474 -5.29 22.61 9.91
C SER A 474 -6.33 23.11 8.92
N VAL A 475 -6.93 22.21 8.15
CA VAL A 475 -7.94 22.57 7.13
C VAL A 475 -9.11 23.32 7.75
N SER A 476 -9.57 22.92 8.94
CA SER A 476 -10.66 23.56 9.67
C SER A 476 -10.39 25.01 10.10
N THR A 477 -9.15 25.50 9.97
CA THR A 477 -8.82 26.91 10.19
C THR A 477 -9.25 27.78 9.01
N TYR A 478 -9.30 27.21 7.80
CA TYR A 478 -9.49 27.93 6.55
C TYR A 478 -10.77 27.55 5.80
N VAL A 479 -11.24 26.32 5.97
CA VAL A 479 -12.46 25.81 5.35
C VAL A 479 -13.52 25.63 6.44
N GLU A 480 -14.59 26.40 6.36
CA GLU A 480 -15.71 26.27 7.29
C GLU A 480 -16.48 24.99 6.98
N LYS A 481 -17.03 24.35 8.01
CA LYS A 481 -17.94 23.22 7.82
C LYS A 481 -19.35 23.72 7.63
N GLU A 482 -20.09 23.06 6.72
CA GLU A 482 -21.52 23.30 6.57
C GLU A 482 -22.23 23.02 7.89
N ASP A 483 -23.03 23.99 8.37
CA ASP A 483 -23.85 23.79 9.57
C ASP A 483 -25.09 22.98 9.20
N THR A 484 -24.95 21.67 9.28
CA THR A 484 -26.04 20.71 9.02
C THR A 484 -26.97 20.52 10.20
N ARG A 485 -26.84 21.29 11.27
CA ARG A 485 -27.75 21.20 12.42
C ARG A 485 -29.14 21.62 11.97
N GLU A 486 -30.10 20.76 12.24
CA GLU A 486 -31.50 21.04 12.00
C GLU A 486 -31.90 22.31 12.77
N VAL A 487 -32.39 23.32 12.06
CA VAL A 487 -32.93 24.53 12.72
C VAL A 487 -34.25 24.13 13.40
N ILE A 488 -34.14 23.80 14.68
CA ILE A 488 -35.32 23.42 15.48
C ILE A 488 -36.16 24.68 15.70
N ASP A 489 -37.31 24.74 15.06
CA ASP A 489 -38.33 25.71 15.39
C ASP A 489 -38.96 25.39 16.75
N ILE A 490 -38.40 26.04 17.79
CA ILE A 490 -38.81 25.81 19.18
C ILE A 490 -40.30 26.09 19.36
N VAL A 491 -40.90 27.01 18.62
CA VAL A 491 -42.31 27.35 18.70
C VAL A 491 -43.18 26.18 18.18
N LYS A 492 -42.79 25.64 17.02
CA LYS A 492 -43.46 24.49 16.42
C LYS A 492 -43.30 23.23 17.28
N LEU A 493 -42.08 22.96 17.76
CA LEU A 493 -41.81 21.82 18.62
C LEU A 493 -42.60 21.89 19.94
N ASN A 494 -42.66 23.06 20.57
CA ASN A 494 -43.49 23.26 21.76
C ASN A 494 -44.98 23.09 21.51
N ALA A 495 -45.48 23.46 20.34
CA ALA A 495 -46.87 23.21 19.95
C ALA A 495 -47.16 21.71 19.79
N GLU A 496 -46.25 20.97 19.11
CA GLU A 496 -46.34 19.52 18.95
C GLU A 496 -46.27 18.79 20.30
N ILE A 497 -45.35 19.21 21.20
CA ILE A 497 -45.27 18.65 22.57
C ILE A 497 -46.58 18.86 23.32
N LYS A 498 -47.22 20.06 23.26
CA LYS A 498 -48.50 20.33 23.91
C LYS A 498 -49.62 19.42 23.38
N ASP A 499 -49.67 19.20 22.07
CA ASP A 499 -50.62 18.31 21.43
C ASP A 499 -50.43 16.84 21.87
N ILE A 500 -49.19 16.37 21.90
CA ILE A 500 -48.84 15.01 22.37
C ILE A 500 -49.26 14.83 23.82
N VAL A 501 -48.95 15.79 24.71
CA VAL A 501 -49.31 15.76 26.13
C VAL A 501 -50.85 15.75 26.30
N ALA A 502 -51.57 16.55 25.52
CA ALA A 502 -53.04 16.58 25.57
C ALA A 502 -53.65 15.21 25.16
N ARG A 503 -53.14 14.60 24.08
CA ARG A 503 -53.56 13.24 23.65
C ARG A 503 -53.22 12.19 24.71
N GLN A 504 -52.05 12.26 25.32
CA GLN A 504 -51.63 11.37 26.40
C GLN A 504 -52.59 11.46 27.61
N GLN A 505 -53.03 12.67 27.99
CA GLN A 505 -54.00 12.88 29.08
C GLN A 505 -55.35 12.26 28.76
N VAL A 506 -55.85 12.40 27.52
CA VAL A 506 -57.11 11.77 27.08
C VAL A 506 -57.02 10.26 27.16
N LEU A 507 -55.97 9.67 26.59
CA LEU A 507 -55.75 8.21 26.63
C LEU A 507 -55.63 7.69 28.07
N ARG A 508 -54.97 8.44 28.95
CA ARG A 508 -54.85 8.06 30.36
C ARG A 508 -56.20 8.07 31.06
N ALA A 509 -57.02 9.08 30.81
CA ALA A 509 -58.38 9.14 31.37
C ALA A 509 -59.31 7.99 30.86
N GLU A 510 -59.12 7.55 29.60
CA GLU A 510 -59.79 6.38 29.06
C GLU A 510 -59.37 5.07 29.73
N ILE A 511 -58.04 4.92 29.93
CA ILE A 511 -57.49 3.77 30.68
C ILE A 511 -58.00 3.75 32.11
N ASP A 512 -58.02 4.88 32.81
CA ASP A 512 -58.52 4.99 34.19
C ASP A 512 -59.97 4.62 34.28
N LYS A 513 -60.84 4.96 33.27
CA LYS A 513 -62.23 4.51 33.19
C LYS A 513 -62.32 2.99 33.03
N ILE A 514 -61.55 2.40 32.14
CA ILE A 514 -61.58 0.95 31.95
C ILE A 514 -61.11 0.21 33.22
N ILE A 515 -60.09 0.73 33.91
CA ILE A 515 -59.67 0.17 35.20
C ILE A 515 -60.76 0.25 36.23
N ALA A 516 -61.43 1.39 36.34
CA ALA A 516 -62.56 1.55 37.26
C ALA A 516 -63.74 0.61 36.94
N GLU A 517 -64.01 0.27 35.68
CA GLU A 517 -65.03 -0.71 35.25
C GLU A 517 -64.61 -2.16 35.57
N ILE A 518 -63.27 -2.44 35.66
CA ILE A 518 -62.77 -3.78 36.00
C ILE A 518 -62.71 -3.98 37.53
N GLU A 519 -62.43 -2.92 38.27
CA GLU A 519 -62.25 -2.95 39.72
C GLU A 519 -63.62 -2.78 40.49
N GLY A 520 -64.62 -2.29 39.85
CA GLY A 520 -65.98 -2.09 40.44
C GLY A 520 -66.88 -3.24 40.21
#